data_2fbca15be72c1044bd6ebea6c3902490
#
_entry.id   2fbca15be72c1044bd6ebea6c3902490
#
_cell.length_a   1.000
_cell.length_b   1.000
_cell.length_c   1.000
_cell.angle_alpha   90.00
_cell.angle_beta   90.00
_cell.angle_gamma   90.00
#
_symmetry.space_group_name_H-M   'P 1'
#
loop_
_entity.id
_entity.type
_entity.pdbx_description
1 polymer ?
#
loop_
_entity_poly.entity_id
_entity_poly.type
_entity_poly.pdbx_seq_one_letter_code
_entity_poly.pdbx_strand_id
1 'polypeptide(L)'
;MDADLDTLATALYVKTDDLLKAYPERVPARPKIGIVPKISDAELVTLAVMQALLGHTSERRWLRYVRKNLVGMFPALPGQSGYNKRLRKLADTMSWLVTMLGADTSIATDDVWVVDSTPVECARSRETVKRSDLAGWAEYGYCASHSRFFWGLRLHLVCTLHGLPVGWALTGAKADERAVLEDILARSPAIAAPPGGRQILIGDKNYFGKHFESGLTASGIELLRPARKGEKPRTGTKFFKPLRQVIESINWTFKGHLDLERHGGRTIGGVCARVAQRVLALTAAIWHNDNLGLVHPTLTDRLRPLTPWNHSSTTTDP
;
A
#
# COMPACT_ATOMS: atom_id res chain seq x y z
N MET A 1 24.82 1.35 0.79
CA MET A 1 24.65 0.47 1.96
C MET A 1 23.16 0.24 2.08
N ASP A 2 22.71 -0.96 1.76
CA ASP A 2 21.28 -1.29 1.81
C ASP A 2 20.88 -1.36 3.29
N ALA A 3 19.78 -0.69 3.65
CA ALA A 3 19.26 -0.78 5.02
C ALA A 3 18.87 -2.22 5.30
N ASP A 4 19.37 -2.76 6.39
CA ASP A 4 19.04 -4.10 6.83
C ASP A 4 17.55 -4.17 7.25
N LEU A 5 16.90 -5.27 6.95
CA LEU A 5 15.50 -5.50 7.34
C LEU A 5 15.29 -5.40 8.85
N ASP A 6 16.28 -5.78 9.65
CA ASP A 6 16.24 -5.70 11.09
C ASP A 6 16.21 -4.24 11.58
N THR A 7 16.98 -3.35 10.94
CA THR A 7 16.98 -1.92 11.26
C THR A 7 15.66 -1.27 10.87
N LEU A 8 15.09 -1.62 9.71
CA LEU A 8 13.76 -1.19 9.30
C LEU A 8 12.69 -1.66 10.30
N ALA A 9 12.72 -2.94 10.69
CA ALA A 9 11.73 -3.50 11.61
C ALA A 9 11.82 -2.82 12.99
N THR A 10 13.02 -2.55 13.49
CA THR A 10 13.24 -1.85 14.75
C THR A 10 12.75 -0.41 14.69
N ALA A 11 13.12 0.33 13.65
CA ALA A 11 12.69 1.71 13.46
C ALA A 11 11.17 1.81 13.32
N LEU A 12 10.55 0.91 12.53
CA LEU A 12 9.11 0.85 12.36
C LEU A 12 8.39 0.51 13.67
N TYR A 13 8.92 -0.44 14.46
CA TYR A 13 8.36 -0.77 15.77
C TYR A 13 8.35 0.46 16.68
N VAL A 14 9.50 1.12 16.86
CA VAL A 14 9.63 2.29 17.73
C VAL A 14 8.67 3.40 17.28
N LYS A 15 8.69 3.76 15.98
CA LYS A 15 7.79 4.80 15.45
C LYS A 15 6.32 4.44 15.62
N THR A 16 5.94 3.19 15.37
CA THR A 16 4.56 2.73 15.55
C THR A 16 4.14 2.76 17.02
N ASP A 17 4.99 2.31 17.93
CA ASP A 17 4.71 2.29 19.35
C ASP A 17 4.51 3.71 19.91
N ASP A 18 5.38 4.66 19.53
CA ASP A 18 5.27 6.07 19.89
C ASP A 18 3.98 6.69 19.35
N LEU A 19 3.65 6.44 18.09
CA LEU A 19 2.41 6.93 17.48
C LEU A 19 1.17 6.34 18.14
N LEU A 20 1.13 5.05 18.47
CA LEU A 20 -0.01 4.44 19.14
C LEU A 20 -0.17 4.87 20.60
N LYS A 21 0.91 5.28 21.27
CA LYS A 21 0.86 5.93 22.58
C LYS A 21 0.34 7.36 22.51
N ALA A 22 0.77 8.11 21.49
CA ALA A 22 0.33 9.49 21.28
C ALA A 22 -1.14 9.60 20.81
N TYR A 23 -1.63 8.57 20.08
CA TYR A 23 -2.97 8.52 19.49
C TYR A 23 -3.71 7.23 19.90
N PRO A 24 -4.10 7.08 21.18
CA PRO A 24 -4.70 5.86 21.71
C PRO A 24 -6.06 5.51 21.05
N GLU A 25 -6.76 6.50 20.49
CA GLU A 25 -8.00 6.30 19.73
C GLU A 25 -7.79 5.54 18.41
N ARG A 26 -6.56 5.45 17.92
CA ARG A 26 -6.18 4.68 16.74
C ARG A 26 -5.91 3.21 17.04
N VAL A 27 -5.87 2.84 18.31
CA VAL A 27 -5.72 1.45 18.75
C VAL A 27 -7.08 0.78 18.80
N PRO A 28 -7.24 -0.42 18.20
CA PRO A 28 -8.51 -1.13 18.27
C PRO A 28 -8.96 -1.41 19.70
N ALA A 29 -10.22 -1.14 20.00
CA ALA A 29 -10.79 -1.41 21.31
C ALA A 29 -10.61 -2.88 21.71
N ARG A 30 -10.12 -3.10 22.93
CA ARG A 30 -9.95 -4.43 23.52
C ARG A 30 -11.17 -4.79 24.39
N PRO A 31 -11.60 -6.07 24.38
CA PRO A 31 -12.57 -6.53 25.34
C PRO A 31 -12.06 -6.29 26.78
N LYS A 32 -12.95 -5.86 27.66
CA LYS A 32 -12.59 -5.67 29.08
C LYS A 32 -12.28 -6.99 29.80
N ILE A 33 -12.80 -8.10 29.28
CA ILE A 33 -12.65 -9.46 29.82
C ILE A 33 -11.91 -10.32 28.79
N GLY A 34 -10.90 -11.06 29.23
CA GLY A 34 -10.14 -11.98 28.39
C GLY A 34 -8.64 -11.95 28.66
N ILE A 35 -7.91 -12.82 27.98
CA ILE A 35 -6.45 -12.90 28.12
C ILE A 35 -5.81 -11.68 27.42
N VAL A 36 -4.97 -10.94 28.15
CA VAL A 36 -4.18 -9.86 27.59
C VAL A 36 -3.15 -10.43 26.60
N PRO A 37 -3.12 -9.99 25.35
CA PRO A 37 -2.13 -10.44 24.39
C PRO A 37 -0.70 -10.11 24.85
N LYS A 38 0.20 -11.07 24.76
CA LYS A 38 1.62 -10.85 25.07
C LYS A 38 2.35 -9.99 24.03
N ILE A 39 1.93 -10.07 22.77
CA ILE A 39 2.45 -9.22 21.68
C ILE A 39 1.64 -7.92 21.60
N SER A 40 2.30 -6.78 21.54
CA SER A 40 1.67 -5.47 21.38
C SER A 40 1.05 -5.27 19.98
N ASP A 41 0.32 -4.18 19.77
CA ASP A 41 -0.21 -3.86 18.44
C ASP A 41 0.90 -3.30 17.53
N ALA A 42 1.88 -2.57 18.09
CA ALA A 42 3.06 -2.11 17.36
C ALA A 42 3.92 -3.29 16.86
N GLU A 43 4.22 -4.27 17.72
CA GLU A 43 4.92 -5.50 17.29
C GLU A 43 4.12 -6.25 16.23
N LEU A 44 2.79 -6.30 16.34
CA LEU A 44 1.95 -7.00 15.36
C LEU A 44 1.93 -6.30 14.00
N VAL A 45 1.90 -4.96 13.98
CA VAL A 45 2.04 -4.16 12.74
C VAL A 45 3.41 -4.39 12.11
N THR A 46 4.48 -4.31 12.89
CA THR A 46 5.84 -4.58 12.40
C THR A 46 5.95 -5.99 11.81
N LEU A 47 5.45 -6.99 12.55
CA LEU A 47 5.39 -8.38 12.09
C LEU A 47 4.61 -8.51 10.77
N ALA A 48 3.51 -7.76 10.60
CA ALA A 48 2.71 -7.78 9.38
C ALA A 48 3.43 -7.11 8.20
N VAL A 49 4.11 -6.00 8.42
CA VAL A 49 4.92 -5.32 7.40
C VAL A 49 6.05 -6.24 6.93
N MET A 50 6.80 -6.83 7.85
CA MET A 50 7.86 -7.79 7.51
C MET A 50 7.33 -9.00 6.72
N GLN A 51 6.11 -9.49 7.04
CA GLN A 51 5.47 -10.55 6.27
C GLN A 51 5.30 -10.17 4.80
N ALA A 52 4.85 -8.95 4.53
CA ALA A 52 4.64 -8.46 3.17
C ALA A 52 5.98 -8.25 2.44
N LEU A 53 6.94 -7.62 3.10
CA LEU A 53 8.27 -7.34 2.56
C LEU A 53 9.05 -8.63 2.21
N LEU A 54 8.94 -9.66 3.03
CA LEU A 54 9.57 -10.96 2.78
C LEU A 54 8.76 -11.90 1.86
N GLY A 55 7.65 -11.42 1.26
CA GLY A 55 6.87 -12.19 0.29
C GLY A 55 6.12 -13.40 0.87
N HIS A 56 5.88 -13.44 2.18
CA HIS A 56 5.15 -14.54 2.79
C HIS A 56 3.63 -14.39 2.60
N THR A 57 3.06 -15.05 1.62
CA THR A 57 1.60 -15.04 1.37
C THR A 57 0.81 -15.88 2.38
N SER A 58 1.43 -16.91 2.97
CA SER A 58 0.81 -17.80 3.97
C SER A 58 1.17 -17.39 5.40
N GLU A 59 0.17 -16.97 6.21
CA GLU A 59 0.35 -16.64 7.63
C GLU A 59 0.96 -17.80 8.44
N ARG A 60 0.53 -19.03 8.15
CA ARG A 60 1.05 -20.22 8.84
C ARG A 60 2.54 -20.43 8.56
N ARG A 61 2.96 -20.27 7.30
CA ARG A 61 4.39 -20.36 6.93
C ARG A 61 5.18 -19.20 7.51
N TRP A 62 4.62 -18.00 7.47
CA TRP A 62 5.20 -16.80 8.06
C TRP A 62 5.47 -16.96 9.56
N LEU A 63 4.48 -17.28 10.36
CA LEU A 63 4.66 -17.47 11.81
C LEU A 63 5.62 -18.61 12.17
N ARG A 64 5.73 -19.63 11.32
CA ARG A 64 6.75 -20.66 11.48
C ARG A 64 8.15 -20.11 11.19
N TYR A 65 8.30 -19.33 10.14
CA TYR A 65 9.56 -18.68 9.79
C TYR A 65 10.04 -17.76 10.92
N VAL A 66 9.15 -16.91 11.45
CA VAL A 66 9.48 -15.99 12.55
C VAL A 66 9.94 -16.75 13.80
N ARG A 67 9.24 -17.83 14.18
CA ARG A 67 9.64 -18.66 15.33
C ARG A 67 11.03 -19.27 15.18
N LYS A 68 11.47 -19.52 13.97
CA LYS A 68 12.79 -20.11 13.72
C LYS A 68 13.90 -19.06 13.60
N ASN A 69 13.60 -17.94 12.93
CA ASN A 69 14.64 -17.02 12.45
C ASN A 69 14.63 -15.66 13.14
N LEU A 70 13.51 -15.24 13.78
CA LEU A 70 13.33 -13.90 14.34
C LEU A 70 12.91 -13.95 15.82
N VAL A 71 13.29 -14.99 16.54
CA VAL A 71 12.89 -15.19 17.95
C VAL A 71 13.39 -14.08 18.87
N GLY A 72 14.56 -13.52 18.60
CA GLY A 72 15.13 -12.42 19.36
C GLY A 72 14.36 -11.10 19.19
N MET A 73 13.74 -10.91 18.03
CA MET A 73 12.95 -9.71 17.71
C MET A 73 11.50 -9.83 18.20
N PHE A 74 10.91 -11.03 18.15
CA PHE A 74 9.52 -11.30 18.55
C PHE A 74 9.46 -12.45 19.56
N PRO A 75 9.67 -12.15 20.85
CA PRO A 75 9.71 -13.20 21.89
C PRO A 75 8.34 -13.86 22.15
N ALA A 76 7.25 -13.16 21.81
CA ALA A 76 5.90 -13.66 21.96
C ALA A 76 5.15 -13.61 20.63
N LEU A 77 4.71 -14.74 20.11
CA LEU A 77 3.97 -14.84 18.85
C LEU A 77 2.57 -15.43 19.07
N PRO A 78 1.55 -14.86 18.41
CA PRO A 78 0.20 -15.43 18.45
C PRO A 78 0.15 -16.74 17.62
N GLY A 79 -0.89 -17.54 17.85
CA GLY A 79 -1.33 -18.55 16.90
C GLY A 79 -1.89 -17.90 15.63
N GLN A 80 -2.00 -18.67 14.53
CA GLN A 80 -2.45 -18.15 13.23
C GLN A 80 -3.84 -17.47 13.30
N SER A 81 -4.80 -18.06 14.00
CA SER A 81 -6.14 -17.50 14.15
C SER A 81 -6.14 -16.17 14.91
N GLY A 82 -5.34 -16.08 15.97
CA GLY A 82 -5.14 -14.87 16.75
C GLY A 82 -4.47 -13.77 15.94
N TYR A 83 -3.43 -14.12 15.18
CA TYR A 83 -2.75 -13.22 14.25
C TYR A 83 -3.74 -12.64 13.22
N ASN A 84 -4.47 -13.49 12.51
CA ASN A 84 -5.44 -13.08 11.50
C ASN A 84 -6.56 -12.22 12.08
N LYS A 85 -7.13 -12.62 13.23
CA LYS A 85 -8.20 -11.86 13.89
C LYS A 85 -7.76 -10.45 14.29
N ARG A 86 -6.54 -10.33 14.86
CA ARG A 86 -6.00 -9.04 15.29
C ARG A 86 -5.61 -8.18 14.10
N LEU A 87 -4.98 -8.75 13.07
CA LEU A 87 -4.58 -8.02 11.87
C LEU A 87 -5.78 -7.38 11.17
N ARG A 88 -6.92 -8.08 11.09
CA ARG A 88 -8.16 -7.50 10.55
C ARG A 88 -8.66 -6.30 11.35
N LYS A 89 -8.49 -6.31 12.68
CA LYS A 89 -8.85 -5.18 13.53
C LYS A 89 -7.90 -3.98 13.38
N LEU A 90 -6.67 -4.24 12.99
CA LEU A 90 -5.63 -3.22 12.76
C LEU A 90 -5.66 -2.64 11.34
N ALA A 91 -6.63 -2.99 10.49
CA ALA A 91 -6.68 -2.50 9.11
C ALA A 91 -6.73 -0.97 9.04
N ASP A 92 -7.58 -0.33 9.84
CA ASP A 92 -7.70 1.13 9.88
C ASP A 92 -6.47 1.79 10.51
N THR A 93 -5.91 1.16 11.55
CA THR A 93 -4.63 1.59 12.16
C THR A 93 -3.50 1.56 11.15
N MET A 94 -3.38 0.47 10.36
CA MET A 94 -2.37 0.37 9.30
C MET A 94 -2.57 1.43 8.22
N SER A 95 -3.84 1.70 7.83
CA SER A 95 -4.16 2.76 6.87
C SER A 95 -3.78 4.14 7.38
N TRP A 96 -4.04 4.42 8.65
CA TRP A 96 -3.63 5.65 9.30
C TRP A 96 -2.10 5.78 9.40
N LEU A 97 -1.39 4.70 9.72
CA LEU A 97 0.08 4.68 9.76
C LEU A 97 0.71 4.98 8.39
N VAL A 98 0.07 4.60 7.27
CA VAL A 98 0.51 5.02 5.94
C VAL A 98 0.60 6.55 5.84
N THR A 99 -0.44 7.25 6.31
CA THR A 99 -0.46 8.72 6.32
C THR A 99 0.61 9.31 7.25
N MET A 100 0.75 8.75 8.45
CA MET A 100 1.70 9.27 9.44
C MET A 100 3.16 9.08 9.01
N LEU A 101 3.52 7.90 8.51
CA LEU A 101 4.86 7.63 8.00
C LEU A 101 5.12 8.41 6.71
N GLY A 102 4.12 8.52 5.85
CA GLY A 102 4.22 9.33 4.64
C GLY A 102 4.55 10.79 4.94
N ALA A 103 3.81 11.40 5.86
CA ALA A 103 4.03 12.79 6.29
C ALA A 103 5.39 13.04 6.96
N ASP A 104 6.02 12.01 7.48
CA ASP A 104 7.34 12.04 8.15
C ASP A 104 8.51 11.87 7.14
N THR A 105 8.26 11.94 5.85
CA THR A 105 9.29 11.86 4.80
C THR A 105 9.56 13.23 4.18
N SER A 106 10.79 13.43 3.68
CA SER A 106 11.17 14.64 2.94
C SER A 106 10.42 14.79 1.61
N ILE A 107 9.94 13.67 1.05
CA ILE A 107 9.22 13.59 -0.24
C ILE A 107 7.70 13.73 -0.09
N ALA A 108 7.18 13.94 1.13
CA ALA A 108 5.75 14.18 1.36
C ALA A 108 5.27 15.49 0.73
N THR A 109 6.16 16.47 0.59
CA THR A 109 5.88 17.81 0.05
C THR A 109 6.09 17.90 -1.47
N ASP A 110 6.22 16.75 -2.16
CA ASP A 110 6.35 16.70 -3.62
C ASP A 110 5.10 17.33 -4.28
N ASP A 111 5.31 18.27 -5.18
CA ASP A 111 4.26 19.03 -5.85
C ASP A 111 3.67 18.30 -7.07
N VAL A 112 4.18 17.11 -7.39
CA VAL A 112 3.71 16.28 -8.50
C VAL A 112 3.31 14.90 -7.99
N TRP A 113 2.03 14.56 -8.18
CA TRP A 113 1.48 13.24 -7.85
C TRP A 113 1.04 12.49 -9.09
N VAL A 114 1.00 11.19 -8.97
CA VAL A 114 0.45 10.27 -9.98
C VAL A 114 -0.72 9.51 -9.39
N VAL A 115 -1.79 9.33 -10.17
CA VAL A 115 -2.96 8.53 -9.79
C VAL A 115 -3.16 7.39 -10.77
N ASP A 116 -3.39 6.20 -10.24
CA ASP A 116 -3.78 5.02 -11.02
C ASP A 116 -4.55 4.03 -10.17
N SER A 117 -5.16 3.07 -10.83
CA SER A 117 -5.87 1.97 -10.19
C SER A 117 -5.38 0.62 -10.67
N THR A 118 -5.27 -0.33 -9.76
CA THR A 118 -4.83 -1.69 -10.08
C THR A 118 -5.82 -2.74 -9.58
N PRO A 119 -6.10 -3.81 -10.37
CA PRO A 119 -6.95 -4.91 -9.92
C PRO A 119 -6.41 -5.62 -8.69
N VAL A 120 -7.31 -5.95 -7.77
CA VAL A 120 -7.11 -6.86 -6.63
C VAL A 120 -8.00 -8.07 -6.87
N GLU A 121 -7.45 -9.06 -7.57
CA GLU A 121 -8.19 -10.25 -7.98
C GLU A 121 -8.52 -11.12 -6.77
N CYS A 122 -9.81 -11.44 -6.57
CA CYS A 122 -10.30 -12.20 -5.42
C CYS A 122 -10.67 -13.64 -5.77
N ALA A 123 -11.06 -13.91 -7.01
CA ALA A 123 -11.34 -15.26 -7.49
C ALA A 123 -11.17 -15.37 -9.00
N ARG A 124 -10.91 -16.59 -9.47
CA ARG A 124 -10.74 -16.92 -10.91
C ARG A 124 -11.87 -17.81 -11.45
N SER A 125 -12.42 -18.72 -10.64
CA SER A 125 -13.47 -19.62 -11.08
C SER A 125 -14.86 -19.10 -10.73
N ARG A 126 -15.84 -19.36 -11.60
CA ARG A 126 -17.24 -19.00 -11.35
C ARG A 126 -17.81 -19.66 -10.08
N GLU A 127 -17.37 -20.87 -9.77
CA GLU A 127 -17.80 -21.56 -8.55
C GLU A 127 -17.25 -20.90 -7.29
N THR A 128 -16.01 -20.41 -7.32
CA THR A 128 -15.44 -19.64 -6.21
C THR A 128 -16.22 -18.33 -6.02
N VAL A 129 -16.56 -17.63 -7.12
CA VAL A 129 -17.34 -16.38 -7.07
C VAL A 129 -18.70 -16.60 -6.39
N LYS A 130 -19.44 -17.66 -6.77
CA LYS A 130 -20.78 -17.95 -6.22
C LYS A 130 -20.77 -18.23 -4.71
N ARG A 131 -19.69 -18.79 -4.18
CA ARG A 131 -19.56 -19.21 -2.77
C ARG A 131 -18.71 -18.27 -1.93
N SER A 132 -18.30 -17.13 -2.48
CA SER A 132 -17.39 -16.20 -1.81
C SER A 132 -18.13 -15.27 -0.86
N ASP A 133 -17.58 -15.08 0.35
CA ASP A 133 -18.02 -14.06 1.30
C ASP A 133 -17.75 -12.62 0.79
N LEU A 134 -17.11 -12.49 -0.37
CA LEU A 134 -16.88 -11.23 -1.05
C LEU A 134 -18.01 -10.86 -2.02
N ALA A 135 -19.02 -11.72 -2.18
CA ALA A 135 -20.22 -11.39 -2.97
C ALA A 135 -20.88 -10.10 -2.41
N GLY A 136 -21.22 -9.15 -3.30
CA GLY A 136 -21.72 -7.83 -2.93
C GLY A 136 -20.63 -6.76 -2.71
N TRP A 137 -19.35 -7.14 -2.60
CA TRP A 137 -18.21 -6.24 -2.52
C TRP A 137 -17.34 -6.32 -3.77
N ALA A 138 -16.96 -7.53 -4.14
CA ALA A 138 -16.19 -7.82 -5.34
C ALA A 138 -17.10 -7.90 -6.57
N GLU A 139 -16.61 -7.39 -7.68
CA GLU A 139 -17.33 -7.29 -8.94
C GLU A 139 -16.48 -7.76 -10.11
N TYR A 140 -17.12 -8.03 -11.26
CA TYR A 140 -16.39 -8.23 -12.51
C TYR A 140 -15.91 -6.90 -13.07
N GLY A 141 -14.61 -6.80 -13.30
CA GLY A 141 -13.95 -5.68 -13.95
C GLY A 141 -13.12 -6.13 -15.15
N TYR A 142 -12.72 -5.17 -15.97
CA TYR A 142 -11.81 -5.40 -17.08
C TYR A 142 -10.48 -4.69 -16.83
N CYS A 143 -9.39 -5.42 -17.00
CA CYS A 143 -8.03 -4.88 -16.91
C CYS A 143 -7.51 -4.66 -18.33
N ALA A 144 -7.50 -3.41 -18.80
CA ALA A 144 -7.09 -3.07 -20.16
C ALA A 144 -5.62 -3.38 -20.44
N SER A 145 -4.73 -3.19 -19.45
CA SER A 145 -3.29 -3.45 -19.59
C SER A 145 -2.95 -4.93 -19.83
N HIS A 146 -3.81 -5.83 -19.37
CA HIS A 146 -3.65 -7.28 -19.54
C HIS A 146 -4.73 -7.90 -20.43
N SER A 147 -5.62 -7.09 -21.02
CA SER A 147 -6.72 -7.52 -21.89
C SER A 147 -7.54 -8.67 -21.29
N ARG A 148 -7.79 -8.65 -19.98
CA ARG A 148 -8.49 -9.73 -19.26
C ARG A 148 -9.57 -9.21 -18.32
N PHE A 149 -10.62 -10.02 -18.17
CA PHE A 149 -11.58 -9.84 -17.08
C PHE A 149 -11.04 -10.45 -15.79
N PHE A 150 -11.41 -9.81 -14.67
CA PHE A 150 -11.14 -10.31 -13.33
C PHE A 150 -12.40 -10.15 -12.46
N TRP A 151 -12.50 -10.91 -11.40
CA TRP A 151 -13.49 -10.69 -10.36
C TRP A 151 -12.78 -10.34 -9.06
N GLY A 152 -13.11 -9.17 -8.52
CA GLY A 152 -12.41 -8.68 -7.34
C GLY A 152 -12.74 -7.23 -7.01
N LEU A 153 -11.78 -6.60 -6.38
CA LEU A 153 -11.77 -5.21 -6.00
C LEU A 153 -10.74 -4.44 -6.85
N ARG A 154 -10.69 -3.15 -6.66
CA ARG A 154 -9.71 -2.27 -7.31
C ARG A 154 -9.04 -1.40 -6.26
N LEU A 155 -7.72 -1.41 -6.23
CA LEU A 155 -6.91 -0.52 -5.42
C LEU A 155 -6.63 0.74 -6.22
N HIS A 156 -7.11 1.88 -5.73
CA HIS A 156 -6.80 3.20 -6.24
C HIS A 156 -5.69 3.81 -5.40
N LEU A 157 -4.67 4.35 -6.04
CA LEU A 157 -3.49 4.92 -5.40
C LEU A 157 -3.21 6.31 -5.93
N VAL A 158 -2.91 7.23 -5.03
CA VAL A 158 -2.26 8.51 -5.33
C VAL A 158 -0.88 8.44 -4.70
N CYS A 159 0.17 8.61 -5.51
CA CYS A 159 1.55 8.52 -5.05
C CYS A 159 2.34 9.75 -5.50
N THR A 160 3.42 10.09 -4.79
CA THR A 160 4.43 11.03 -5.29
C THR A 160 5.16 10.41 -6.49
N LEU A 161 5.95 11.20 -7.23
CA LEU A 161 6.82 10.67 -8.30
C LEU A 161 7.85 9.66 -7.77
N HIS A 162 8.14 9.77 -6.50
CA HIS A 162 9.01 8.83 -5.80
C HIS A 162 8.28 7.55 -5.35
N GLY A 163 6.99 7.40 -5.65
CA GLY A 163 6.19 6.21 -5.35
C GLY A 163 5.69 6.11 -3.92
N LEU A 164 5.83 7.17 -3.10
CA LEU A 164 5.25 7.23 -1.77
C LEU A 164 3.73 7.31 -1.87
N PRO A 165 2.97 6.36 -1.29
CA PRO A 165 1.51 6.46 -1.22
C PRO A 165 1.11 7.65 -0.34
N VAL A 166 0.40 8.63 -0.92
CA VAL A 166 -0.14 9.80 -0.21
C VAL A 166 -1.65 9.67 0.01
N GLY A 167 -2.32 8.85 -0.78
CA GLY A 167 -3.73 8.51 -0.59
C GLY A 167 -4.10 7.22 -1.31
N TRP A 168 -5.06 6.48 -0.76
CA TRP A 168 -5.52 5.24 -1.39
C TRP A 168 -6.94 4.85 -0.97
N ALA A 169 -7.60 4.07 -1.82
CA ALA A 169 -8.90 3.47 -1.54
C ALA A 169 -9.01 2.08 -2.18
N LEU A 170 -9.81 1.21 -1.55
CA LEU A 170 -10.17 -0.10 -2.08
C LEU A 170 -11.67 -0.12 -2.35
N THR A 171 -12.06 -0.37 -3.60
CA THR A 171 -13.46 -0.30 -4.04
C THR A 171 -13.85 -1.53 -4.84
N GLY A 172 -15.13 -1.68 -5.17
CA GLY A 172 -15.59 -2.63 -6.18
C GLY A 172 -14.95 -2.34 -7.54
N ALA A 173 -14.83 -3.37 -8.39
CA ALA A 173 -14.11 -3.25 -9.67
C ALA A 173 -14.76 -2.30 -10.68
N LYS A 174 -16.04 -1.94 -10.49
CA LYS A 174 -16.82 -1.04 -11.36
C LYS A 174 -16.91 0.39 -10.85
N ALA A 175 -16.34 0.71 -9.68
CA ALA A 175 -16.38 2.06 -9.15
C ALA A 175 -15.81 3.07 -10.14
N ASP A 176 -16.42 4.25 -10.21
CA ASP A 176 -15.94 5.36 -11.05
C ASP A 176 -14.63 5.89 -10.47
N GLU A 177 -13.55 5.79 -11.23
CA GLU A 177 -12.20 6.18 -10.80
C GLU A 177 -12.11 7.65 -10.39
N ARG A 178 -12.95 8.51 -10.99
CA ARG A 178 -12.99 9.96 -10.69
C ARG A 178 -13.64 10.21 -9.34
N ALA A 179 -14.80 9.60 -9.09
CA ALA A 179 -15.50 9.72 -7.80
C ALA A 179 -14.64 9.17 -6.66
N VAL A 180 -13.94 8.04 -6.90
CA VAL A 180 -13.00 7.48 -5.91
C VAL A 180 -11.83 8.41 -5.65
N LEU A 181 -11.31 9.07 -6.69
CA LEU A 181 -10.23 10.04 -6.51
C LEU A 181 -10.70 11.27 -5.71
N GLU A 182 -11.89 11.81 -6.00
CA GLU A 182 -12.48 12.89 -5.20
C GLU A 182 -12.62 12.49 -3.72
N ASP A 183 -13.08 11.27 -3.46
CA ASP A 183 -13.17 10.70 -2.10
C ASP A 183 -11.81 10.58 -1.41
N ILE A 184 -10.75 10.15 -2.13
CA ILE A 184 -9.38 10.06 -1.60
C ILE A 184 -8.88 11.45 -1.21
N LEU A 185 -9.03 12.42 -2.11
CA LEU A 185 -8.59 13.79 -1.90
C LEU A 185 -9.32 14.45 -0.72
N ALA A 186 -10.63 14.23 -0.59
CA ALA A 186 -11.43 14.78 0.51
C ALA A 186 -11.07 14.20 1.89
N ARG A 187 -10.63 12.93 1.96
CA ARG A 187 -10.27 12.24 3.22
C ARG A 187 -8.84 12.46 3.66
N SER A 188 -8.00 12.97 2.81
CA SER A 188 -6.56 13.13 3.07
C SER A 188 -6.20 14.61 3.09
N PRO A 189 -6.46 15.34 4.20
CA PRO A 189 -6.14 16.76 4.30
C PRO A 189 -4.63 17.05 4.16
N ALA A 190 -3.76 16.06 4.40
CA ALA A 190 -2.33 16.15 4.09
C ALA A 190 -2.04 16.24 2.58
N ILE A 191 -3.03 15.92 1.74
CA ILE A 191 -2.99 16.05 0.28
C ILE A 191 -3.50 17.43 -0.18
N ALA A 192 -3.87 18.33 0.74
CA ALA A 192 -4.21 19.68 0.36
C ALA A 192 -3.00 20.36 -0.26
N ALA A 193 -3.18 20.98 -1.43
CA ALA A 193 -2.14 21.79 -2.03
C ALA A 193 -1.59 22.76 -0.98
N PRO A 194 -0.25 22.95 -0.90
CA PRO A 194 0.31 23.90 0.02
C PRO A 194 -0.35 25.27 -0.15
N PRO A 195 -0.58 26.06 0.91
CA PRO A 195 -1.23 27.35 0.81
C PRO A 195 -0.53 28.22 -0.25
N GLY A 196 -1.24 28.57 -1.34
CA GLY A 196 -0.70 29.30 -2.48
C GLY A 196 0.15 28.48 -3.47
N GLY A 197 0.27 27.16 -3.25
CA GLY A 197 0.94 26.20 -4.15
C GLY A 197 -0.05 25.58 -5.14
N ARG A 198 0.49 25.05 -6.23
CA ARG A 198 -0.26 24.34 -7.27
C ARG A 198 0.18 22.89 -7.25
N GLN A 199 -0.73 21.99 -6.91
CA GLN A 199 -0.46 20.56 -6.97
C GLN A 199 -0.71 20.03 -8.38
N ILE A 200 0.24 19.36 -8.97
CA ILE A 200 0.07 18.67 -10.26
C ILE A 200 -0.33 17.22 -9.98
N LEU A 201 -1.44 16.80 -10.59
CA LEU A 201 -1.89 15.40 -10.54
C LEU A 201 -1.85 14.81 -11.95
N ILE A 202 -1.14 13.70 -12.11
CA ILE A 202 -1.00 13.01 -13.38
C ILE A 202 -1.86 11.76 -13.35
N GLY A 203 -2.80 11.67 -14.29
CA GLY A 203 -3.69 10.53 -14.45
C GLY A 203 -3.73 9.99 -15.88
N ASP A 204 -4.39 8.86 -16.06
CA ASP A 204 -4.65 8.33 -17.39
C ASP A 204 -5.80 9.10 -18.09
N LYS A 205 -6.08 8.74 -19.35
CA LYS A 205 -7.15 9.38 -20.15
C LYS A 205 -8.56 9.20 -19.60
N ASN A 206 -8.78 8.30 -18.62
CA ASN A 206 -10.09 8.01 -18.04
C ASN A 206 -10.47 9.03 -16.95
N TYR A 207 -9.49 9.75 -16.39
CA TYR A 207 -9.73 10.88 -15.48
C TYR A 207 -10.16 12.13 -16.26
N PHE A 208 -11.27 12.06 -16.99
CA PHE A 208 -11.80 13.16 -17.80
C PHE A 208 -13.17 13.62 -17.30
N GLY A 209 -13.51 14.86 -17.58
CA GLY A 209 -14.84 15.42 -17.34
C GLY A 209 -14.75 16.89 -16.96
N LYS A 210 -15.56 17.74 -17.64
CA LYS A 210 -15.49 19.18 -17.43
C LYS A 210 -15.75 19.58 -15.97
N HIS A 211 -16.77 18.96 -15.34
CA HIS A 211 -17.10 19.24 -13.94
C HIS A 211 -16.00 18.71 -12.99
N PHE A 212 -15.56 17.50 -13.21
CA PHE A 212 -14.47 16.88 -12.43
C PHE A 212 -13.17 17.69 -12.52
N GLU A 213 -12.71 18.03 -13.73
CA GLU A 213 -11.47 18.81 -13.93
C GLU A 213 -11.59 20.22 -13.33
N SER A 214 -12.76 20.88 -13.41
CA SER A 214 -12.96 22.18 -12.78
C SER A 214 -13.02 22.08 -11.24
N GLY A 215 -13.56 21.01 -10.68
CA GLY A 215 -13.53 20.74 -9.23
C GLY A 215 -12.11 20.60 -8.68
N LEU A 216 -11.27 19.84 -9.38
CA LEU A 216 -9.85 19.71 -9.03
C LEU A 216 -9.14 21.07 -9.09
N THR A 217 -9.37 21.84 -10.16
CA THR A 217 -8.77 23.18 -10.31
C THR A 217 -9.20 24.12 -9.18
N ALA A 218 -10.48 24.08 -8.78
CA ALA A 218 -11.00 24.87 -7.65
C ALA A 218 -10.32 24.48 -6.31
N SER A 219 -9.86 23.23 -6.20
CA SER A 219 -9.08 22.73 -5.04
C SER A 219 -7.57 22.97 -5.18
N GLY A 220 -7.10 23.74 -6.15
CA GLY A 220 -5.68 24.01 -6.37
C GLY A 220 -4.91 22.88 -7.05
N ILE A 221 -5.62 21.89 -7.62
CA ILE A 221 -5.01 20.72 -8.27
C ILE A 221 -5.14 20.85 -9.79
N GLU A 222 -4.00 20.83 -10.49
CA GLU A 222 -3.95 20.76 -11.94
C GLU A 222 -3.85 19.32 -12.41
N LEU A 223 -4.87 18.86 -13.13
CA LEU A 223 -4.88 17.53 -13.73
C LEU A 223 -4.16 17.51 -15.08
N LEU A 224 -3.07 16.76 -15.18
CA LEU A 224 -2.41 16.43 -16.43
C LEU A 224 -2.80 15.01 -16.86
N ARG A 225 -3.43 14.88 -18.03
CA ARG A 225 -3.81 13.61 -18.64
C ARG A 225 -3.66 13.62 -20.16
N PRO A 226 -3.45 12.45 -20.79
CA PRO A 226 -3.46 12.36 -22.23
C PRO A 226 -4.81 12.80 -22.84
N ALA A 227 -4.75 13.38 -24.04
CA ALA A 227 -5.96 13.67 -24.81
C ALA A 227 -6.69 12.39 -25.19
N ARG A 228 -8.02 12.42 -25.17
CA ARG A 228 -8.88 11.34 -25.69
C ARG A 228 -8.98 11.43 -27.21
N LYS A 229 -9.45 10.35 -27.82
CA LYS A 229 -9.75 10.35 -29.27
C LYS A 229 -10.77 11.47 -29.58
N GLY A 230 -10.38 12.41 -30.43
CA GLY A 230 -11.19 13.57 -30.80
C GLY A 230 -11.01 14.81 -29.95
N GLU A 231 -10.23 14.76 -28.86
CA GLU A 231 -9.82 15.97 -28.13
C GLU A 231 -8.63 16.67 -28.79
N LYS A 232 -8.55 17.98 -28.61
CA LYS A 232 -7.35 18.76 -28.99
C LYS A 232 -6.15 18.27 -28.16
N PRO A 233 -4.91 18.33 -28.71
CA PRO A 233 -3.70 18.03 -27.94
C PRO A 233 -3.67 18.82 -26.63
N ARG A 234 -3.37 18.14 -25.52
CA ARG A 234 -3.29 18.77 -24.19
C ARG A 234 -1.82 19.12 -23.85
N THR A 235 -1.68 20.10 -22.99
CA THR A 235 -0.37 20.49 -22.44
C THR A 235 0.28 19.30 -21.74
N GLY A 236 1.61 19.21 -21.79
CA GLY A 236 2.33 18.16 -21.05
C GLY A 236 2.50 16.81 -21.77
N THR A 237 2.00 16.65 -23.01
CA THR A 237 2.06 15.38 -23.77
C THR A 237 3.45 14.74 -23.81
N LYS A 238 4.52 15.53 -23.82
CA LYS A 238 5.91 15.05 -23.85
C LYS A 238 6.33 14.36 -22.53
N PHE A 239 5.68 14.67 -21.41
CA PHE A 239 6.03 14.15 -20.08
C PHE A 239 5.30 12.83 -19.76
N PHE A 240 4.24 12.45 -20.49
CA PHE A 240 3.46 11.25 -20.15
C PHE A 240 4.22 9.94 -20.29
N LYS A 241 5.18 9.83 -21.21
CA LYS A 241 5.94 8.58 -21.40
C LYS A 241 6.80 8.22 -20.17
N PRO A 242 7.66 9.09 -19.63
CA PRO A 242 8.43 8.79 -18.43
C PRO A 242 7.55 8.65 -17.18
N LEU A 243 6.46 9.45 -17.08
CA LEU A 243 5.53 9.38 -15.95
C LEU A 243 4.74 8.08 -15.92
N ARG A 244 4.38 7.54 -17.08
CA ARG A 244 3.75 6.23 -17.19
C ARG A 244 4.67 5.12 -16.65
N GLN A 245 5.98 5.21 -16.86
CA GLN A 245 6.94 4.26 -16.30
C GLN A 245 6.94 4.28 -14.77
N VAL A 246 6.77 5.45 -14.14
CA VAL A 246 6.64 5.54 -12.67
C VAL A 246 5.40 4.77 -12.20
N ILE A 247 4.25 5.00 -12.81
CA ILE A 247 3.00 4.31 -12.48
C ILE A 247 3.13 2.79 -12.69
N GLU A 248 3.68 2.38 -13.80
CA GLU A 248 3.92 0.97 -14.12
C GLU A 248 4.87 0.32 -13.10
N SER A 249 5.90 1.03 -12.66
CA SER A 249 6.84 0.57 -11.61
C SER A 249 6.15 0.41 -10.25
N ILE A 250 5.28 1.36 -9.85
CA ILE A 250 4.49 1.27 -8.61
C ILE A 250 3.59 0.03 -8.66
N ASN A 251 2.83 -0.14 -9.75
CA ASN A 251 1.95 -1.29 -9.92
C ASN A 251 2.70 -2.61 -9.94
N TRP A 252 3.87 -2.65 -10.58
CA TRP A 252 4.74 -3.83 -10.61
C TRP A 252 5.26 -4.18 -9.22
N THR A 253 5.62 -3.18 -8.40
CA THR A 253 6.02 -3.38 -7.00
C THR A 253 4.90 -4.05 -6.20
N PHE A 254 3.66 -3.56 -6.31
CA PHE A 254 2.53 -4.19 -5.61
C PHE A 254 2.26 -5.62 -6.09
N LYS A 255 2.32 -5.88 -7.39
CA LYS A 255 2.02 -7.20 -7.97
C LYS A 255 3.17 -8.18 -7.84
N GLY A 256 4.40 -7.74 -8.11
CA GLY A 256 5.59 -8.58 -8.15
C GLY A 256 6.25 -8.78 -6.80
N HIS A 257 6.55 -7.68 -6.07
CA HIS A 257 7.26 -7.79 -4.78
C HIS A 257 6.32 -7.98 -3.59
N LEU A 258 5.17 -7.31 -3.58
CA LEU A 258 4.25 -7.37 -2.46
C LEU A 258 3.11 -8.38 -2.65
N ASP A 259 3.13 -9.17 -3.72
CA ASP A 259 2.15 -10.22 -3.98
C ASP A 259 0.68 -9.76 -3.83
N LEU A 260 0.32 -8.58 -4.36
CA LEU A 260 -1.01 -8.02 -4.22
C LEU A 260 -2.10 -8.98 -4.76
N GLU A 261 -1.83 -9.69 -5.85
CA GLU A 261 -2.75 -10.67 -6.44
C GLU A 261 -2.87 -11.96 -5.60
N ARG A 262 -1.94 -12.20 -4.66
CA ARG A 262 -1.94 -13.35 -3.74
C ARG A 262 -2.21 -12.95 -2.29
N HIS A 263 -3.06 -11.93 -2.10
CA HIS A 263 -3.36 -11.39 -0.77
C HIS A 263 -3.98 -12.41 0.20
N GLY A 264 -4.63 -13.47 -0.29
CA GLY A 264 -5.16 -14.56 0.54
C GLY A 264 -6.38 -14.20 1.40
N GLY A 265 -6.91 -12.99 1.28
CA GLY A 265 -8.14 -12.55 1.98
C GLY A 265 -9.37 -13.22 1.37
N ARG A 266 -10.26 -13.78 2.22
CA ARG A 266 -11.50 -14.44 1.79
C ARG A 266 -12.75 -13.66 2.19
N THR A 267 -12.64 -12.70 3.10
CA THR A 267 -13.68 -11.77 3.55
C THR A 267 -13.25 -10.36 3.26
N ILE A 268 -14.19 -9.41 3.21
CA ILE A 268 -13.85 -8.00 2.94
C ILE A 268 -12.85 -7.45 3.96
N GLY A 269 -13.06 -7.66 5.26
CA GLY A 269 -12.11 -7.23 6.28
C GLY A 269 -10.74 -7.92 6.16
N GLY A 270 -10.70 -9.17 5.65
CA GLY A 270 -9.46 -9.87 5.35
C GLY A 270 -8.72 -9.25 4.16
N VAL A 271 -9.42 -8.90 3.09
CA VAL A 271 -8.81 -8.23 1.92
C VAL A 271 -8.33 -6.83 2.29
N CYS A 272 -9.17 -6.03 2.98
CA CYS A 272 -8.79 -4.68 3.45
C CYS A 272 -7.50 -4.72 4.29
N ALA A 273 -7.42 -5.62 5.28
CA ALA A 273 -6.22 -5.76 6.11
C ALA A 273 -4.98 -6.15 5.29
N ARG A 274 -5.14 -7.03 4.29
CA ARG A 274 -4.04 -7.47 3.43
C ARG A 274 -3.58 -6.40 2.45
N VAL A 275 -4.50 -5.58 1.94
CA VAL A 275 -4.16 -4.44 1.09
C VAL A 275 -3.47 -3.35 1.93
N ALA A 276 -4.06 -2.96 3.07
CA ALA A 276 -3.47 -2.00 4.01
C ALA A 276 -2.04 -2.40 4.45
N GLN A 277 -1.83 -3.69 4.76
CA GLN A 277 -0.52 -4.26 5.07
C GLN A 277 0.51 -4.00 3.96
N ARG A 278 0.12 -4.15 2.70
CA ARG A 278 1.01 -3.97 1.55
C ARG A 278 1.30 -2.51 1.25
N VAL A 279 0.28 -1.66 1.36
CA VAL A 279 0.46 -0.21 1.22
C VAL A 279 1.39 0.29 2.32
N LEU A 280 1.17 -0.13 3.57
CA LEU A 280 2.03 0.23 4.69
C LEU A 280 3.46 -0.32 4.52
N ALA A 281 3.63 -1.52 3.98
CA ALA A 281 4.94 -2.10 3.72
C ALA A 281 5.76 -1.27 2.72
N LEU A 282 5.13 -0.83 1.63
CA LEU A 282 5.77 0.08 0.68
C LEU A 282 6.12 1.42 1.35
N THR A 283 5.17 2.01 2.07
CA THR A 283 5.38 3.29 2.77
C THR A 283 6.50 3.19 3.80
N ALA A 284 6.53 2.12 4.61
CA ALA A 284 7.55 1.91 5.63
C ALA A 284 8.96 1.75 5.02
N ALA A 285 9.07 1.05 3.90
CA ALA A 285 10.35 0.91 3.20
C ALA A 285 10.86 2.27 2.65
N ILE A 286 9.96 3.06 2.06
CA ILE A 286 10.30 4.39 1.55
C ILE A 286 10.68 5.33 2.70
N TRP A 287 9.86 5.36 3.76
CA TRP A 287 10.09 6.16 4.96
C TRP A 287 11.44 5.84 5.61
N HIS A 288 11.76 4.56 5.76
CA HIS A 288 13.02 4.14 6.36
C HIS A 288 14.23 4.55 5.52
N ASN A 289 14.17 4.36 4.20
CA ASN A 289 15.24 4.76 3.30
C ASN A 289 15.43 6.28 3.28
N ASP A 290 14.35 7.05 3.28
CA ASP A 290 14.39 8.51 3.35
C ASP A 290 15.08 9.00 4.63
N ASN A 291 14.73 8.43 5.79
CA ASN A 291 15.37 8.75 7.08
C ASN A 291 16.87 8.39 7.13
N LEU A 292 17.32 7.44 6.33
CA LEU A 292 18.73 7.09 6.18
C LEU A 292 19.45 7.96 5.14
N GLY A 293 18.77 8.91 4.50
CA GLY A 293 19.31 9.73 3.41
C GLY A 293 19.63 8.93 2.15
N LEU A 294 19.02 7.75 2.00
CA LEU A 294 19.19 6.89 0.83
C LEU A 294 18.26 7.37 -0.29
N VAL A 295 18.78 8.16 -1.21
CA VAL A 295 18.04 8.57 -2.41
C VAL A 295 18.15 7.46 -3.45
N HIS A 296 17.02 6.82 -3.76
CA HIS A 296 16.98 5.77 -4.77
C HIS A 296 16.34 6.28 -6.06
N PRO A 297 16.99 6.12 -7.23
CA PRO A 297 16.46 6.59 -8.50
C PRO A 297 15.25 5.76 -8.99
N THR A 298 15.08 4.52 -8.52
CA THR A 298 13.96 3.64 -8.93
C THR A 298 13.24 3.01 -7.74
N LEU A 299 11.96 2.68 -7.93
CA LEU A 299 11.15 1.97 -6.92
C LEU A 299 11.73 0.58 -6.57
N THR A 300 12.33 -0.10 -7.53
CA THR A 300 13.00 -1.39 -7.37
C THR A 300 14.21 -1.30 -6.43
N ASP A 301 14.95 -0.21 -6.49
CA ASP A 301 16.10 0.02 -5.61
C ASP A 301 15.66 0.28 -4.16
N ARG A 302 14.42 0.77 -3.96
CA ARG A 302 13.85 1.06 -2.63
C ARG A 302 13.46 -0.18 -1.84
N LEU A 303 13.22 -1.29 -2.52
CA LEU A 303 12.91 -2.58 -1.92
C LEU A 303 14.13 -3.52 -1.86
N ARG A 304 15.33 -3.04 -2.19
CA ARG A 304 16.57 -3.83 -2.12
C ARG A 304 16.91 -4.43 -0.76
N PRO A 305 16.47 -3.91 0.41
CA PRO A 305 16.66 -4.62 1.67
C PRO A 305 15.98 -5.99 1.71
N LEU A 306 15.22 -6.34 0.65
CA LEU A 306 14.33 -7.48 0.60
C LEU A 306 14.90 -8.70 -0.12
N THR A 307 16.18 -8.70 -0.49
CA THR A 307 16.82 -9.93 -0.98
C THR A 307 16.90 -10.93 0.18
N PRO A 308 16.40 -12.17 -0.03
CA PRO A 308 16.50 -13.21 0.98
C PRO A 308 17.97 -13.38 1.38
N TRP A 309 18.22 -13.49 2.66
CA TRP A 309 19.50 -13.91 3.21
C TRP A 309 19.95 -15.19 2.50
N ASN A 310 20.86 -15.07 1.55
CA ASN A 310 21.61 -16.21 1.04
C ASN A 310 22.55 -16.62 2.17
N HIS A 311 22.19 -17.67 2.89
CA HIS A 311 23.15 -18.48 3.64
C HIS A 311 24.11 -19.08 2.60
N SER A 312 25.12 -18.35 2.17
CA SER A 312 26.33 -18.93 1.64
C SER A 312 27.01 -19.61 2.84
N SER A 313 26.69 -20.87 3.01
CA SER A 313 27.50 -21.80 3.77
C SER A 313 28.91 -21.82 3.16
N THR A 314 29.82 -21.04 3.74
CA THR A 314 31.24 -21.31 3.62
C THR A 314 31.51 -22.60 4.37
N THR A 315 31.35 -23.72 3.71
CA THR A 315 32.02 -24.95 4.03
C THR A 315 33.48 -24.77 3.63
N THR A 316 34.29 -24.30 4.54
CA THR A 316 35.71 -24.60 4.54
C THR A 316 35.82 -25.98 5.18
N ASP A 317 36.01 -27.00 4.37
CA ASP A 317 36.55 -28.28 4.78
C ASP A 317 38.07 -28.27 4.66
N PRO A 318 38.81 -28.94 5.59
CA PRO A 318 40.24 -28.88 5.76
C PRO A 318 41.06 -29.58 4.69
#